data_7306787426f33601cc93b0d55dafa2d2
#
_entry.id   7306787426f33601cc93b0d55dafa2d2
#
_cell.length_a   1.000
_cell.length_b   1.000
_cell.length_c   1.000
_cell.angle_alpha   90.00
_cell.angle_beta   90.00
_cell.angle_gamma   90.00
#
_symmetry.space_group_name_H-M   'P 1'
#
loop_
_entity.id
_entity.type
_entity.pdbx_description
1 polymer ?
#
loop_
_entity_poly.entity_id
_entity_poly.type
_entity_poly.pdbx_seq_one_letter_code
_entity_poly.pdbx_strand_id
1 'polypeptide(L)'
;MNKITLALASAASLALAACGGETEEPMADDTAMADQMANDTAETGTIVDVAQGDSQFSTLVSAVTAAGLGETLSGEGPYTVFAPTNDAFGKIPEATLTELTTNDTETLGNILQYHVVEGNVDAATLTQAITDAGDAGYTINTVGGGTLTANVVDGNVVLTDAAGGTSTVTATDVAASNGVIHVIDTVLMPQ
;
A
#
# COMPACT_ATOMS: atom_id res chain seq x y z
N MET A 1 48.42 9.29 3.99
CA MET A 1 49.73 8.64 3.94
C MET A 1 49.55 7.20 4.34
N ASN A 2 49.46 6.33 3.41
CA ASN A 2 50.12 5.03 3.34
C ASN A 2 49.76 4.32 2.05
N LYS A 3 50.75 4.30 1.20
CA LYS A 3 50.86 3.50 -0.01
C LYS A 3 51.37 2.12 0.37
N ILE A 4 50.98 1.05 -0.32
CA ILE A 4 51.75 -0.15 -0.64
C ILE A 4 50.91 -0.87 -1.69
N THR A 5 51.20 -0.79 -2.93
CA THR A 5 52.16 -1.42 -3.88
C THR A 5 52.20 -2.96 -3.84
N LEU A 6 51.73 -3.54 -4.92
CA LEU A 6 52.42 -4.37 -5.95
C LEU A 6 52.67 -5.86 -5.66
N ALA A 7 52.24 -6.72 -6.57
CA ALA A 7 52.97 -7.69 -7.40
C ALA A 7 51.97 -8.71 -7.96
N LEU A 8 51.77 -8.83 -9.25
CA LEU A 8 52.44 -9.53 -10.37
C LEU A 8 52.83 -11.01 -10.14
N ALA A 9 52.23 -11.90 -10.93
CA ALA A 9 52.81 -13.00 -11.72
C ALA A 9 51.67 -13.95 -12.16
N SER A 10 51.25 -14.05 -13.41
CA SER A 10 51.87 -14.71 -14.57
C SER A 10 52.09 -16.23 -14.43
N ALA A 11 51.28 -17.03 -15.12
CA ALA A 11 51.78 -18.14 -15.91
C ALA A 11 50.63 -18.81 -16.71
N ALA A 12 50.90 -18.94 -17.98
CA ALA A 12 50.12 -19.63 -19.02
C ALA A 12 50.40 -21.13 -18.97
N SER A 13 49.45 -21.93 -19.39
CA SER A 13 49.74 -23.20 -20.08
C SER A 13 48.57 -23.64 -20.96
N LEU A 14 48.90 -23.78 -22.23
CA LEU A 14 48.14 -24.43 -23.29
C LEU A 14 48.07 -25.94 -23.07
N ALA A 15 46.99 -26.59 -23.44
CA ALA A 15 46.99 -27.89 -24.07
C ALA A 15 45.69 -28.11 -24.88
N LEU A 16 45.93 -28.43 -26.15
CA LEU A 16 45.00 -28.91 -27.19
C LEU A 16 44.54 -30.35 -26.94
N ALA A 17 43.36 -30.66 -27.41
CA ALA A 17 42.98 -31.78 -28.31
C ALA A 17 41.50 -32.07 -28.09
N ALA A 18 40.63 -31.88 -29.01
CA ALA A 18 40.34 -32.50 -30.31
C ALA A 18 39.31 -33.65 -30.23
N CYS A 19 38.31 -33.53 -31.10
CA CYS A 19 37.37 -34.53 -31.65
C CYS A 19 36.29 -35.05 -30.69
N GLY A 20 35.04 -34.93 -30.98
CA GLY A 20 34.25 -35.24 -32.16
C GLY A 20 33.02 -35.95 -31.67
N GLY A 21 31.88 -35.68 -32.23
CA GLY A 21 30.65 -36.43 -31.96
C GLY A 21 29.42 -35.51 -32.05
N GLU A 22 28.92 -35.42 -33.29
CA GLU A 22 27.53 -35.04 -33.58
C GLU A 22 26.59 -35.95 -32.80
N THR A 23 25.55 -35.42 -32.30
CA THR A 23 24.17 -35.78 -32.61
C THR A 23 23.21 -35.33 -31.52
N GLU A 24 22.16 -34.76 -32.01
CA GLU A 24 20.79 -34.74 -31.47
C GLU A 24 20.47 -33.86 -30.29
N GLU A 25 19.78 -32.81 -30.62
CA GLU A 25 18.74 -32.28 -29.77
C GLU A 25 17.75 -33.37 -29.37
N PRO A 26 17.25 -33.34 -28.17
CA PRO A 26 15.86 -32.99 -28.08
C PRO A 26 15.59 -31.93 -26.97
N MET A 27 14.84 -30.97 -27.36
CA MET A 27 13.61 -30.54 -26.66
C MET A 27 13.47 -31.04 -25.21
N ALA A 28 13.32 -30.14 -24.37
CA ALA A 28 12.51 -30.13 -23.18
C ALA A 28 13.12 -29.07 -22.29
N ASP A 29 12.48 -27.97 -22.26
CA ASP A 29 11.38 -27.78 -21.35
C ASP A 29 11.85 -27.81 -19.89
N ASP A 30 11.45 -26.78 -19.26
CA ASP A 30 11.27 -26.76 -17.84
C ASP A 30 12.51 -26.55 -16.98
N THR A 31 12.81 -25.38 -16.70
CA THR A 31 13.02 -24.93 -15.32
C THR A 31 13.46 -23.47 -15.27
N ALA A 32 12.66 -22.62 -15.78
CA ALA A 32 12.77 -21.21 -15.44
C ALA A 32 11.78 -20.89 -14.31
N MET A 33 11.86 -21.65 -13.23
CA MET A 33 11.16 -21.36 -11.98
C MET A 33 12.14 -21.44 -10.82
N ALA A 34 13.20 -20.68 -10.87
CA ALA A 34 14.02 -20.48 -9.69
C ALA A 34 15.02 -19.36 -9.93
N ASP A 35 14.59 -18.19 -10.25
CA ASP A 35 15.41 -16.99 -10.02
C ASP A 35 14.58 -15.72 -10.07
N GLN A 36 13.56 -15.66 -9.25
CA GLN A 36 12.82 -14.42 -9.00
C GLN A 36 12.70 -14.16 -7.50
N MET A 37 13.76 -14.48 -6.80
CA MET A 37 13.96 -14.00 -5.43
C MET A 37 15.27 -13.25 -5.39
N ALA A 38 15.28 -12.04 -5.84
CA ALA A 38 16.17 -10.96 -5.43
C ALA A 38 16.15 -9.83 -6.47
N ASN A 39 15.04 -9.17 -6.63
CA ASN A 39 15.07 -7.78 -7.01
C ASN A 39 14.08 -7.04 -6.12
N ASP A 40 14.45 -6.96 -4.86
CA ASP A 40 13.85 -6.08 -3.89
C ASP A 40 14.38 -4.65 -4.13
N THR A 41 14.17 -4.18 -5.32
CA THR A 41 13.96 -2.76 -5.54
C THR A 41 12.46 -2.68 -5.70
N ALA A 42 11.77 -2.49 -4.60
CA ALA A 42 10.35 -2.29 -4.57
C ALA A 42 9.98 -1.20 -5.59
N GLU A 43 9.61 -1.61 -6.78
CA GLU A 43 8.64 -0.86 -7.54
C GLU A 43 7.37 -0.98 -6.70
N THR A 44 7.24 -0.06 -5.74
CA THR A 44 6.00 0.07 -4.98
C THR A 44 4.92 0.31 -6.02
N GLY A 45 4.12 -0.71 -6.27
CA GLY A 45 2.96 -0.63 -7.16
C GLY A 45 2.03 0.50 -6.69
N THR A 46 0.99 0.76 -7.42
CA THR A 46 -0.04 1.72 -7.00
C THR A 46 -0.63 1.33 -5.64
N ILE A 47 -1.34 2.25 -5.01
CA ILE A 47 -2.08 1.98 -3.77
C ILE A 47 -2.93 0.70 -3.88
N VAL A 48 -3.53 0.47 -5.04
CA VAL A 48 -4.34 -0.72 -5.30
C VAL A 48 -3.50 -1.98 -5.37
N ASP A 49 -2.33 -1.93 -5.99
CA ASP A 49 -1.40 -3.07 -6.09
C ASP A 49 -0.86 -3.46 -4.72
N VAL A 50 -0.47 -2.47 -3.91
CA VAL A 50 -0.03 -2.68 -2.52
C VAL A 50 -1.14 -3.31 -1.68
N ALA A 51 -2.38 -2.80 -1.80
CA ALA A 51 -3.52 -3.37 -1.08
C ALA A 51 -3.85 -4.81 -1.53
N GLN A 52 -3.68 -5.13 -2.81
CA GLN A 52 -3.87 -6.49 -3.34
C GLN A 52 -2.79 -7.46 -2.88
N GLY A 53 -1.59 -6.95 -2.62
CA GLY A 53 -0.46 -7.75 -2.12
C GLY A 53 -0.60 -8.16 -0.65
N ASP A 54 -1.44 -7.48 0.12
CA ASP A 54 -1.62 -7.76 1.55
C ASP A 54 -3.01 -8.35 1.84
N SER A 55 -3.02 -9.56 2.40
CA SER A 55 -4.23 -10.30 2.75
C SER A 55 -5.13 -9.59 3.77
N GLN A 56 -4.58 -8.64 4.54
CA GLN A 56 -5.35 -7.84 5.51
C GLN A 56 -6.34 -6.88 4.83
N PHE A 57 -6.14 -6.58 3.55
CA PHE A 57 -6.99 -5.66 2.78
C PHE A 57 -7.90 -6.36 1.78
N SER A 58 -8.05 -7.67 1.85
CA SER A 58 -8.87 -8.43 0.88
C SER A 58 -10.31 -7.94 0.80
N THR A 59 -10.91 -7.56 1.92
CA THR A 59 -12.26 -6.97 1.99
C THR A 59 -12.28 -5.57 1.36
N LEU A 60 -11.28 -4.75 1.65
CA LEU A 60 -11.12 -3.42 1.05
C LEU A 60 -10.98 -3.50 -0.49
N VAL A 61 -10.13 -4.40 -0.98
CA VAL A 61 -9.92 -4.62 -2.42
C VAL A 61 -11.23 -5.04 -3.09
N SER A 62 -12.00 -5.93 -2.46
CA SER A 62 -13.31 -6.34 -2.95
C SER A 62 -14.29 -5.16 -3.00
N ALA A 63 -14.30 -4.31 -1.97
CA ALA A 63 -15.12 -3.12 -1.88
C ALA A 63 -14.73 -2.07 -2.95
N VAL A 64 -13.44 -1.80 -3.15
CA VAL A 64 -12.91 -0.89 -4.17
C VAL A 64 -13.29 -1.37 -5.57
N THR A 65 -13.20 -2.68 -5.82
CA THR A 65 -13.58 -3.29 -7.09
C THR A 65 -15.09 -3.19 -7.33
N ALA A 66 -15.91 -3.46 -6.32
CA ALA A 66 -17.37 -3.36 -6.40
C ALA A 66 -17.84 -1.92 -6.65
N ALA A 67 -17.16 -0.93 -6.03
CA ALA A 67 -17.44 0.50 -6.22
C ALA A 67 -16.86 1.06 -7.54
N GLY A 68 -16.05 0.30 -8.28
CA GLY A 68 -15.40 0.76 -9.52
C GLY A 68 -14.32 1.83 -9.31
N LEU A 69 -13.80 1.98 -8.10
CA LEU A 69 -12.83 3.01 -7.74
C LEU A 69 -11.36 2.60 -7.98
N GLY A 70 -11.13 1.37 -8.45
CA GLY A 70 -9.79 0.87 -8.73
C GLY A 70 -9.00 1.76 -9.68
N GLU A 71 -9.61 2.22 -10.77
CA GLU A 71 -8.98 3.12 -11.75
C GLU A 71 -8.68 4.50 -11.14
N THR A 72 -9.58 5.04 -10.31
CA THR A 72 -9.39 6.32 -9.64
C THR A 72 -8.22 6.26 -8.66
N LEU A 73 -8.13 5.19 -7.87
CA LEU A 73 -7.06 4.99 -6.89
C LEU A 73 -5.73 4.53 -7.52
N SER A 74 -5.76 4.09 -8.77
CA SER A 74 -4.56 3.80 -9.58
C SER A 74 -4.08 5.00 -10.39
N GLY A 75 -4.84 6.11 -10.37
CA GLY A 75 -4.51 7.34 -11.07
C GLY A 75 -3.25 8.01 -10.55
N GLU A 76 -2.83 9.06 -11.30
CA GLU A 76 -1.69 9.89 -10.90
C GLU A 76 -2.04 10.70 -9.65
N GLY A 77 -1.46 10.26 -8.49
CA GLY A 77 -1.62 10.96 -7.22
C GLY A 77 -0.89 12.29 -7.15
N PRO A 78 -0.50 12.75 -5.99
CA PRO A 78 -0.40 11.99 -4.75
C PRO A 78 -1.73 11.82 -3.99
N TYR A 79 -1.96 10.62 -3.48
CA TYR A 79 -3.10 10.31 -2.63
C TYR A 79 -2.63 9.76 -1.27
N THR A 80 -3.39 10.07 -0.24
CA THR A 80 -3.26 9.40 1.07
C THR A 80 -4.51 8.59 1.31
N VAL A 81 -4.37 7.29 1.52
CA VAL A 81 -5.49 6.38 1.74
C VAL A 81 -5.46 5.83 3.16
N PHE A 82 -6.54 6.02 3.87
CA PHE A 82 -6.77 5.36 5.15
C PHE A 82 -7.41 3.99 4.90
N ALA A 83 -6.58 2.94 4.90
CA ALA A 83 -6.99 1.58 4.56
C ALA A 83 -7.48 0.81 5.79
N PRO A 84 -8.79 0.52 5.90
CA PRO A 84 -9.30 -0.33 6.96
C PRO A 84 -8.94 -1.79 6.71
N THR A 85 -8.52 -2.49 7.77
CA THR A 85 -8.23 -3.92 7.73
C THR A 85 -9.50 -4.76 7.66
N ASN A 86 -9.38 -6.05 7.38
CA ASN A 86 -10.50 -6.98 7.44
C ASN A 86 -11.17 -6.99 8.82
N ASP A 87 -10.39 -6.82 9.89
CA ASP A 87 -10.92 -6.71 11.27
C ASP A 87 -11.74 -5.42 11.45
N ALA A 88 -11.36 -4.33 10.79
CA ALA A 88 -12.13 -3.10 10.80
C ALA A 88 -13.51 -3.29 10.15
N PHE A 89 -13.57 -4.00 9.03
CA PHE A 89 -14.83 -4.39 8.40
C PHE A 89 -15.64 -5.36 9.26
N GLY A 90 -14.98 -6.24 10.02
CA GLY A 90 -15.63 -7.15 10.95
C GLY A 90 -16.37 -6.45 12.11
N LYS A 91 -16.08 -5.19 12.38
CA LYS A 91 -16.80 -4.36 13.35
C LYS A 91 -18.15 -3.86 12.80
N ILE A 92 -18.32 -3.86 11.47
CA ILE A 92 -19.57 -3.50 10.80
C ILE A 92 -20.48 -4.74 10.78
N PRO A 93 -21.79 -4.62 11.06
CA PRO A 93 -22.71 -5.72 10.91
C PRO A 93 -22.68 -6.28 9.47
N GLU A 94 -22.58 -7.61 9.33
CA GLU A 94 -22.51 -8.28 8.01
C GLU A 94 -23.68 -7.92 7.10
N ALA A 95 -24.86 -7.69 7.67
CA ALA A 95 -26.04 -7.24 6.92
C ALA A 95 -25.79 -5.90 6.24
N THR A 96 -25.21 -4.94 6.96
CA THR A 96 -24.87 -3.60 6.43
C THR A 96 -23.78 -3.70 5.37
N LEU A 97 -22.74 -4.49 5.63
CA LEU A 97 -21.64 -4.69 4.68
C LEU A 97 -22.15 -5.33 3.37
N THR A 98 -23.04 -6.33 3.48
CA THR A 98 -23.66 -6.99 2.34
C THR A 98 -24.55 -6.03 1.55
N GLU A 99 -25.33 -5.20 2.23
CA GLU A 99 -26.16 -4.17 1.59
C GLU A 99 -25.30 -3.18 0.81
N LEU A 100 -24.24 -2.66 1.41
CA LEU A 100 -23.32 -1.72 0.79
C LEU A 100 -22.61 -2.31 -0.45
N THR A 101 -22.19 -3.57 -0.38
CA THR A 101 -21.46 -4.20 -1.48
C THR A 101 -22.36 -4.72 -2.61
N THR A 102 -23.63 -4.99 -2.33
CA THR A 102 -24.54 -5.63 -3.30
C THR A 102 -25.60 -4.69 -3.83
N ASN A 103 -26.17 -3.84 -2.98
CA ASN A 103 -27.34 -3.04 -3.29
C ASN A 103 -27.03 -1.54 -3.36
N ASP A 104 -26.01 -1.08 -2.65
CA ASP A 104 -25.72 0.36 -2.51
C ASP A 104 -24.24 0.66 -2.76
N THR A 105 -23.80 0.35 -3.97
CA THR A 105 -22.42 0.61 -4.41
C THR A 105 -22.07 2.10 -4.49
N GLU A 106 -23.09 2.97 -4.63
CA GLU A 106 -22.90 4.42 -4.60
C GLU A 106 -22.51 4.88 -3.19
N THR A 107 -23.23 4.42 -2.16
CA THR A 107 -22.88 4.71 -0.77
C THR A 107 -21.51 4.10 -0.40
N LEU A 108 -21.23 2.88 -0.87
CA LEU A 108 -19.92 2.26 -0.71
C LEU A 108 -18.82 3.11 -1.35
N GLY A 109 -19.06 3.63 -2.55
CA GLY A 109 -18.14 4.53 -3.24
C GLY A 109 -17.87 5.81 -2.42
N ASN A 110 -18.91 6.42 -1.86
CA ASN A 110 -18.78 7.59 -1.00
C ASN A 110 -17.98 7.29 0.27
N ILE A 111 -18.22 6.14 0.91
CA ILE A 111 -17.46 5.69 2.08
C ILE A 111 -15.98 5.52 1.71
N LEU A 112 -15.68 4.88 0.59
CA LEU A 112 -14.31 4.67 0.15
C LEU A 112 -13.62 5.99 -0.21
N GLN A 113 -14.30 6.91 -0.90
CA GLN A 113 -13.79 8.25 -1.18
C GLN A 113 -13.58 9.08 0.09
N TYR A 114 -14.37 8.82 1.13
CA TYR A 114 -14.21 9.43 2.45
C TYR A 114 -12.90 8.98 3.14
N HIS A 115 -12.38 7.82 2.79
CA HIS A 115 -11.09 7.31 3.27
C HIS A 115 -9.90 7.77 2.42
N VAL A 116 -10.15 8.50 1.34
CA VAL A 116 -9.12 9.00 0.43
C VAL A 116 -8.96 10.50 0.61
N VAL A 117 -7.72 10.93 0.75
CA VAL A 117 -7.32 12.33 0.89
C VAL A 117 -6.44 12.71 -0.28
N GLU A 118 -6.67 13.89 -0.87
CA GLU A 118 -5.77 14.45 -1.88
C GLU A 118 -4.50 14.98 -1.22
N GLY A 119 -3.37 14.64 -1.77
CA GLY A 119 -2.05 15.01 -1.27
C GLY A 119 -1.31 13.88 -0.61
N ASN A 120 -0.02 14.07 -0.45
CA ASN A 120 0.84 13.14 0.28
C ASN A 120 0.94 13.60 1.74
N VAL A 121 0.20 12.95 2.62
CA VAL A 121 0.20 13.22 4.06
C VAL A 121 0.86 12.03 4.75
N ASP A 122 2.19 12.09 4.90
CA ASP A 122 2.93 11.11 5.67
C ASP A 122 2.71 11.29 7.19
N ALA A 123 3.10 10.30 8.00
CA ALA A 123 2.90 10.33 9.45
C ALA A 123 3.61 11.52 10.12
N ALA A 124 4.76 11.93 9.60
CA ALA A 124 5.50 13.06 10.13
C ALA A 124 4.74 14.37 9.89
N THR A 125 4.28 14.59 8.65
CA THR A 125 3.45 15.74 8.27
C THR A 125 2.13 15.75 9.02
N LEU A 126 1.48 14.59 9.14
CA LEU A 126 0.21 14.47 9.88
C LEU A 126 0.40 14.79 11.37
N THR A 127 1.42 14.23 12.01
CA THR A 127 1.72 14.49 13.43
C THR A 127 2.09 15.95 13.67
N GLN A 128 2.85 16.56 12.76
CA GLN A 128 3.19 17.98 12.83
C GLN A 128 1.94 18.85 12.72
N ALA A 129 1.08 18.58 11.73
CA ALA A 129 -0.15 19.30 11.51
C ALA A 129 -1.13 19.18 12.71
N ILE A 130 -1.21 18.01 13.34
CA ILE A 130 -1.99 17.79 14.56
C ILE A 130 -1.40 18.61 15.72
N THR A 131 -0.07 18.60 15.87
CA THR A 131 0.61 19.34 16.93
C THR A 131 0.39 20.84 16.77
N ASP A 132 0.44 21.35 15.55
CA ASP A 132 0.21 22.76 15.23
C ASP A 132 -1.26 23.18 15.46
N ALA A 133 -2.20 22.25 15.20
CA ALA A 133 -3.63 22.45 15.44
C ALA A 133 -4.01 22.38 16.93
N GLY A 134 -3.19 21.75 17.76
CA GLY A 134 -3.39 21.59 19.19
C GLY A 134 -4.63 20.73 19.51
N ASP A 135 -5.31 21.07 20.62
CA ASP A 135 -6.47 20.31 21.12
C ASP A 135 -7.69 20.30 20.17
N ALA A 136 -7.72 21.18 19.17
CA ALA A 136 -8.80 21.22 18.19
C ALA A 136 -8.69 20.07 17.17
N GLY A 137 -7.51 19.46 17.07
CA GLY A 137 -7.21 18.45 16.05
C GLY A 137 -7.01 19.04 14.65
N TYR A 138 -6.37 18.27 13.80
CA TYR A 138 -6.14 18.64 12.40
C TYR A 138 -7.30 18.18 11.53
N THR A 139 -7.93 19.12 10.81
CA THR A 139 -9.03 18.82 9.90
C THR A 139 -8.48 18.44 8.53
N ILE A 140 -8.84 17.25 8.06
CA ILE A 140 -8.45 16.68 6.78
C ILE A 140 -9.68 16.68 5.86
N ASN A 141 -9.55 17.25 4.67
CA ASN A 141 -10.59 17.20 3.65
C ASN A 141 -10.43 15.91 2.83
N THR A 142 -11.50 15.18 2.65
CA THR A 142 -11.51 13.93 1.89
C THR A 142 -12.01 14.14 0.46
N VAL A 143 -11.63 13.25 -0.45
CA VAL A 143 -12.11 13.25 -1.84
C VAL A 143 -13.63 13.10 -1.92
N GLY A 144 -14.23 12.40 -0.96
CA GLY A 144 -15.69 12.27 -0.82
C GLY A 144 -16.42 13.54 -0.38
N GLY A 145 -15.70 14.67 -0.20
CA GLY A 145 -16.28 15.96 0.20
C GLY A 145 -16.58 16.08 1.68
N GLY A 146 -16.24 15.09 2.49
CA GLY A 146 -16.34 15.14 3.93
C GLY A 146 -15.06 15.60 4.61
N THR A 147 -15.10 15.70 5.93
CA THR A 147 -13.94 16.05 6.74
C THR A 147 -13.68 15.01 7.82
N LEU A 148 -12.40 14.73 8.05
CA LEU A 148 -11.92 13.95 9.18
C LEU A 148 -11.15 14.86 10.12
N THR A 149 -11.23 14.59 11.40
CA THR A 149 -10.40 15.27 12.39
C THR A 149 -9.37 14.29 12.94
N ALA A 150 -8.10 14.60 12.76
CA ALA A 150 -7.00 13.80 13.28
C ALA A 150 -6.49 14.40 14.60
N ASN A 151 -6.33 13.56 15.60
CA ASN A 151 -5.76 13.89 16.91
C ASN A 151 -4.69 12.88 17.29
N VAL A 152 -3.80 13.25 18.20
CA VAL A 152 -2.88 12.30 18.83
C VAL A 152 -3.40 11.97 20.23
N VAL A 153 -3.72 10.70 20.44
CA VAL A 153 -4.17 10.18 21.74
C VAL A 153 -3.25 9.04 22.13
N ASP A 154 -2.63 9.13 23.30
CA ASP A 154 -1.70 8.13 23.82
C ASP A 154 -0.53 7.78 22.85
N GLY A 155 -0.13 8.75 22.04
CA GLY A 155 0.95 8.56 21.05
C GLY A 155 0.51 7.93 19.72
N ASN A 156 -0.77 7.63 19.56
CA ASN A 156 -1.36 7.12 18.32
C ASN A 156 -2.17 8.20 17.62
N VAL A 157 -2.17 8.17 16.30
CA VAL A 157 -3.08 9.02 15.52
C VAL A 157 -4.47 8.40 15.56
N VAL A 158 -5.42 9.17 16.00
CA VAL A 158 -6.84 8.81 16.04
C VAL A 158 -7.60 9.75 15.11
N LEU A 159 -8.30 9.15 14.16
CA LEU A 159 -9.19 9.85 13.26
C LEU A 159 -10.60 9.87 13.82
N THR A 160 -11.26 11.00 13.74
CA THR A 160 -12.67 11.17 14.13
C THR A 160 -13.45 11.59 12.90
N ASP A 161 -14.53 10.89 12.60
CA ASP A 161 -15.42 11.25 11.50
C ASP A 161 -16.48 12.28 11.94
N ALA A 162 -17.25 12.78 10.99
CA ALA A 162 -18.31 13.75 11.25
C ALA A 162 -19.47 13.19 12.11
N ALA A 163 -19.60 11.85 12.18
CA ALA A 163 -20.57 11.15 13.01
C ALA A 163 -20.13 11.01 14.48
N GLY A 164 -18.84 11.30 14.76
CA GLY A 164 -18.21 11.08 16.07
C GLY A 164 -17.64 9.66 16.23
N GLY A 165 -17.61 8.89 15.15
CA GLY A 165 -16.88 7.60 15.10
C GLY A 165 -15.38 7.84 15.15
N THR A 166 -14.66 6.95 15.81
CA THR A 166 -13.20 7.04 15.94
C THR A 166 -12.51 5.83 15.37
N SER A 167 -11.38 6.05 14.73
CA SER A 167 -10.51 5.01 14.20
C SER A 167 -9.06 5.29 14.55
N THR A 168 -8.35 4.28 14.99
CA THR A 168 -6.93 4.40 15.33
C THR A 168 -6.08 3.97 14.15
N VAL A 169 -5.06 4.76 13.84
CA VAL A 169 -4.05 4.39 12.85
C VAL A 169 -3.09 3.40 13.49
N THR A 170 -3.05 2.17 12.97
CA THR A 170 -2.24 1.07 13.49
C THR A 170 -0.91 0.91 12.79
N ALA A 171 -0.83 1.32 11.52
CA ALA A 171 0.41 1.40 10.78
C ALA A 171 0.39 2.63 9.86
N THR A 172 1.52 3.25 9.69
CA THR A 172 1.70 4.47 8.89
C THR A 172 2.72 4.25 7.80
N ASP A 173 2.71 5.14 6.81
CA ASP A 173 3.77 5.26 5.80
C ASP A 173 4.03 4.00 4.97
N VAL A 174 2.97 3.23 4.69
CA VAL A 174 3.06 2.17 3.68
C VAL A 174 3.12 2.86 2.32
N ALA A 175 4.31 2.87 1.73
CA ALA A 175 4.59 3.59 0.50
C ALA A 175 3.92 2.91 -0.70
N ALA A 176 3.35 3.72 -1.58
CA ALA A 176 2.87 3.32 -2.89
C ALA A 176 3.42 4.29 -3.95
N SER A 177 3.47 3.89 -5.22
CA SER A 177 4.03 4.71 -6.30
C SER A 177 3.25 6.01 -6.53
N ASN A 178 1.97 6.02 -6.19
CA ASN A 178 1.07 7.17 -6.36
C ASN A 178 0.53 7.73 -5.03
N GLY A 179 1.13 7.37 -3.90
CA GLY A 179 0.73 7.92 -2.61
C GLY A 179 1.20 7.15 -1.38
N VAL A 180 0.51 7.34 -0.27
CA VAL A 180 0.80 6.71 1.01
C VAL A 180 -0.46 6.05 1.58
N ILE A 181 -0.30 4.91 2.21
CA ILE A 181 -1.38 4.18 2.87
C ILE A 181 -1.16 4.22 4.39
N HIS A 182 -2.17 4.61 5.12
CA HIS A 182 -2.26 4.50 6.57
C HIS A 182 -3.28 3.43 6.93
N VAL A 183 -2.88 2.46 7.73
CA VAL A 183 -3.74 1.35 8.14
C VAL A 183 -4.56 1.75 9.35
N ILE A 184 -5.87 1.54 9.27
CA ILE A 184 -6.81 1.88 10.35
C ILE A 184 -7.57 0.66 10.84
N ASP A 185 -7.95 0.69 12.12
CA ASP A 185 -8.62 -0.41 12.82
C ASP A 185 -10.14 -0.35 12.79
N THR A 186 -10.71 0.73 12.26
CA THR A 186 -12.16 0.94 12.19
C THR A 186 -12.52 1.68 10.91
N VAL A 187 -13.62 1.29 10.26
CA VAL A 187 -14.14 1.97 9.07
C VAL A 187 -14.85 3.26 9.50
N LEU A 188 -14.48 4.37 8.89
CA LEU A 188 -15.11 5.67 9.11
C LEU A 188 -16.34 5.81 8.18
N MET A 189 -17.41 6.39 8.70
CA MET A 189 -18.64 6.53 7.95
C MET A 189 -18.97 8.02 7.74
N PRO A 190 -19.16 8.47 6.49
CA PRO A 190 -19.69 9.80 6.22
C PRO A 190 -21.14 9.89 6.71
N GLN A 191 -21.57 11.08 7.11
CA GLN A 191 -22.98 11.38 7.42
C GLN A 191 -23.76 11.75 6.18
#